data_7809db5e0f948fb5004928e8d58c947c
#
_entry.id   7809db5e0f948fb5004928e8d58c947c
#
_cell.length_a   1.000
_cell.length_b   1.000
_cell.length_c   1.000
_cell.angle_alpha   90.00
_cell.angle_beta   90.00
_cell.angle_gamma   90.00
#
_symmetry.space_group_name_H-M   'P 1'
#
loop_
_entity.id
_entity.type
_entity.pdbx_description
1 polymer ?
#
loop_
_entity_poly.entity_id
_entity_poly.type
_entity_poly.pdbx_seq_one_letter_code
_entity_poly.pdbx_strand_id
1 'polypeptide(L)'
;MDPRGWEGLELQVNEPEDDLQTFDYANRPICERQGRCMLGCLPAARHTLNKTLLSKFNLGTAPGFEVQPLAEVDHIRALPNADGYEVVYYDVRDESKHSVSASQVILAAGCLGSSEILLRSASKGLQVSNKIGSLFSSNGDFAGFAVNIAPTISKNGVVTPNPVWPAYATRGPINTAHIMFHDGKLHFTIEDSAVPAMFAAPLRLAFEILEKGIAHPHFKKVSGIWSGRALNDLLPLIPDVEKAQRFETEHEMLMDVFFFNTMATDGAKGQSGLSADGRLTLTFPNDALANDPVFQKTEEIIKAMAEAMGGEFRTSFLWNGFTKRRIITVHPLGGCLMGNSSSEGVVDNNGRVFKTASGSQDVYRGLFVMDASIIPGALAVNPTLTIVAQCLRTAQNL
;
A
#
# COMPACT_ATOMS: atom_id res chain seq x y z
N MET A 1 -4.60 -2.43 32.95
CA MET A 1 -3.48 -3.30 32.51
C MET A 1 -4.07 -4.41 31.66
N ASP A 2 -3.60 -4.56 30.43
CA ASP A 2 -3.99 -5.67 29.55
C ASP A 2 -3.50 -6.97 30.22
N PRO A 3 -4.38 -7.97 30.44
CA PRO A 3 -3.99 -9.26 31.01
C PRO A 3 -2.97 -10.04 30.20
N ARG A 4 -2.64 -9.62 28.99
CA ARG A 4 -1.65 -10.21 28.09
C ARG A 4 -0.28 -9.54 28.16
N GLY A 5 -0.09 -8.53 29.02
CA GLY A 5 1.19 -7.86 29.25
C GLY A 5 1.71 -7.02 28.09
N TRP A 6 0.83 -6.49 27.23
CA TRP A 6 1.23 -5.58 26.16
C TRP A 6 1.55 -4.22 26.75
N GLU A 7 2.84 -3.89 26.79
CA GLU A 7 3.32 -2.59 27.19
C GLU A 7 3.32 -1.64 25.97
N GLY A 8 2.93 -0.39 26.19
CA GLY A 8 3.01 0.65 25.16
C GLY A 8 1.83 0.74 24.19
N LEU A 9 0.62 0.29 24.62
CA LEU A 9 -0.58 0.52 23.82
C LEU A 9 -0.90 2.02 23.77
N GLU A 10 -0.82 2.61 22.60
CA GLU A 10 -1.20 3.97 22.33
C GLU A 10 -2.38 3.99 21.35
N LEU A 11 -3.53 4.49 21.81
CA LEU A 11 -4.71 4.70 20.95
C LEU A 11 -4.69 6.14 20.46
N GLN A 12 -4.56 6.31 19.16
CA GLN A 12 -4.72 7.61 18.51
C GLN A 12 -5.99 7.58 17.67
N VAL A 13 -6.88 8.51 17.97
CA VAL A 13 -8.11 8.73 17.21
C VAL A 13 -7.91 9.99 16.38
N ASN A 14 -7.96 9.83 15.07
CA ASN A 14 -7.93 10.98 14.17
C ASN A 14 -9.31 11.63 14.20
N GLU A 15 -9.43 12.74 14.91
CA GLU A 15 -10.63 13.58 14.87
C GLU A 15 -10.74 14.21 13.46
N PRO A 16 -11.79 13.92 12.71
CA PRO A 16 -11.89 14.37 11.30
C PRO A 16 -11.94 15.89 11.14
N GLU A 17 -12.19 16.62 12.21
CA GLU A 17 -12.43 18.07 12.18
C GLU A 17 -11.15 18.91 12.37
N ASP A 18 -10.15 18.43 13.09
CA ASP A 18 -8.98 19.24 13.43
C ASP A 18 -7.95 19.35 12.28
N ASP A 19 -7.79 18.32 11.47
CA ASP A 19 -6.88 18.35 10.32
C ASP A 19 -7.37 19.24 9.17
N LEU A 20 -8.65 19.58 9.13
CA LEU A 20 -9.24 20.43 8.09
C LEU A 20 -9.06 21.92 8.36
N GLN A 21 -8.77 22.33 9.59
CA GLN A 21 -8.70 23.75 9.98
C GLN A 21 -7.31 24.38 9.79
N THR A 22 -6.24 23.57 9.73
CA THR A 22 -4.86 24.08 9.65
C THR A 22 -4.42 24.53 8.26
N PHE A 23 -5.17 24.17 7.21
CA PHE A 23 -4.92 24.64 5.86
C PHE A 23 -6.14 25.39 5.36
N ASP A 24 -5.93 26.55 4.70
CA ASP A 24 -6.97 27.36 4.09
C ASP A 24 -7.69 26.61 2.96
N TYR A 25 -8.55 25.69 3.34
CA TYR A 25 -9.38 24.88 2.47
C TYR A 25 -10.84 25.30 2.47
N ALA A 26 -11.12 26.57 2.77
CA ALA A 26 -12.44 27.14 3.00
C ALA A 26 -13.51 26.82 1.93
N ASN A 27 -13.12 26.33 0.77
CA ASN A 27 -14.03 26.00 -0.34
C ASN A 27 -13.97 24.53 -0.77
N ARG A 28 -13.47 23.61 0.06
CA ARG A 28 -13.40 22.20 -0.31
C ARG A 28 -14.59 21.42 0.20
N PRO A 29 -15.09 20.46 -0.61
CA PRO A 29 -16.19 19.61 -0.22
C PRO A 29 -15.88 18.82 1.05
N ILE A 30 -16.88 18.65 1.89
CA ILE A 30 -16.80 17.83 3.11
C ILE A 30 -16.82 16.35 2.73
N CYS A 31 -16.13 15.52 3.53
CA CYS A 31 -16.15 14.07 3.37
C CYS A 31 -17.56 13.52 3.64
N GLU A 32 -18.15 12.86 2.66
CA GLU A 32 -19.47 12.21 2.78
C GLU A 32 -19.41 10.81 3.39
N ARG A 33 -18.25 10.38 3.88
CA ARG A 33 -18.04 9.09 4.57
C ARG A 33 -18.48 7.87 3.77
N GLN A 34 -18.18 7.84 2.47
CA GLN A 34 -18.59 6.76 1.55
C GLN A 34 -17.61 5.58 1.50
N GLY A 35 -16.52 5.58 2.27
CA GLY A 35 -15.48 4.53 2.22
C GLY A 35 -14.73 4.43 0.88
N ARG A 36 -14.89 5.36 -0.05
CA ARG A 36 -14.39 5.29 -1.43
C ARG A 36 -13.04 5.95 -1.67
N CYS A 37 -12.25 6.20 -0.62
CA CYS A 37 -11.00 6.95 -0.76
C CYS A 37 -10.01 6.32 -1.75
N MET A 38 -9.98 4.98 -1.87
CA MET A 38 -9.10 4.27 -2.82
C MET A 38 -9.65 4.20 -4.25
N LEU A 39 -10.96 4.32 -4.44
CA LEU A 39 -11.60 4.22 -5.75
C LEU A 39 -11.88 5.58 -6.41
N GLY A 40 -11.43 6.65 -5.79
CA GLY A 40 -11.77 8.01 -6.17
C GLY A 40 -12.81 8.61 -5.23
N CYS A 41 -12.50 9.80 -4.74
CA CYS A 41 -13.37 10.55 -3.84
C CYS A 41 -14.38 11.34 -4.67
N LEU A 42 -15.65 10.87 -4.75
CA LEU A 42 -16.70 11.55 -5.52
C LEU A 42 -16.94 12.99 -5.05
N PRO A 43 -17.03 13.27 -3.73
CA PRO A 43 -17.16 14.65 -3.25
C PRO A 43 -15.90 15.49 -3.48
N ALA A 44 -14.80 14.90 -3.96
CA ALA A 44 -13.52 15.57 -4.10
C ALA A 44 -12.89 16.08 -2.79
N ALA A 45 -13.33 15.57 -1.63
CA ALA A 45 -12.85 15.95 -0.30
C ALA A 45 -11.42 15.45 -0.02
N ARG A 46 -10.94 14.41 -0.73
CA ARG A 46 -9.59 13.89 -0.57
C ARG A 46 -8.55 14.92 -1.04
N HIS A 47 -7.54 15.17 -0.21
CA HIS A 47 -6.41 16.03 -0.54
C HIS A 47 -5.39 15.25 -1.38
N THR A 48 -5.38 15.52 -2.67
CA THR A 48 -4.44 14.92 -3.63
C THR A 48 -3.45 15.97 -4.12
N LEU A 49 -2.26 15.56 -4.56
CA LEU A 49 -1.19 16.48 -4.99
C LEU A 49 -1.64 17.42 -6.11
N ASN A 50 -2.45 16.96 -7.05
CA ASN A 50 -3.00 17.78 -8.13
C ASN A 50 -3.93 18.89 -7.63
N LYS A 51 -4.55 18.74 -6.46
CA LYS A 51 -5.40 19.76 -5.83
C LYS A 51 -4.65 20.65 -4.83
N THR A 52 -3.47 20.23 -4.39
CA THR A 52 -2.65 20.90 -3.38
C THR A 52 -1.40 21.50 -4.01
N LEU A 53 -0.29 20.75 -3.96
CA LEU A 53 1.01 21.28 -4.40
C LEU A 53 1.06 21.56 -5.90
N LEU A 54 0.61 20.60 -6.73
CA LEU A 54 0.69 20.74 -8.18
C LEU A 54 -0.29 21.80 -8.72
N SER A 55 -1.39 22.08 -8.03
CA SER A 55 -2.32 23.14 -8.45
C SER A 55 -1.66 24.53 -8.45
N LYS A 56 -0.63 24.75 -7.64
CA LYS A 56 0.12 26.01 -7.57
C LYS A 56 0.95 26.29 -8.83
N PHE A 57 1.29 25.25 -9.57
CA PHE A 57 2.10 25.37 -10.79
C PHE A 57 1.26 25.64 -12.04
N ASN A 58 -0.06 25.70 -11.90
CA ASN A 58 -0.97 26.03 -13.01
C ASN A 58 -0.61 25.21 -14.26
N LEU A 59 -0.79 23.87 -14.14
CA LEU A 59 -0.32 22.87 -15.11
C LEU A 59 -0.65 23.28 -16.56
N GLY A 60 0.38 23.54 -17.36
CA GLY A 60 0.28 23.99 -18.73
C GLY A 60 0.50 25.50 -18.94
N THR A 61 0.58 26.33 -17.89
CA THR A 61 0.80 27.77 -18.02
C THR A 61 1.93 28.31 -17.13
N ALA A 62 2.44 27.53 -16.18
CA ALA A 62 3.55 27.95 -15.33
C ALA A 62 4.86 27.98 -16.14
N PRO A 63 5.55 29.13 -16.24
CA PRO A 63 6.81 29.20 -16.97
C PRO A 63 7.84 28.25 -16.39
N GLY A 64 8.49 27.46 -17.25
CA GLY A 64 9.57 26.54 -16.84
C GLY A 64 9.11 25.26 -16.14
N PHE A 65 7.80 24.97 -16.08
CA PHE A 65 7.27 23.72 -15.55
C PHE A 65 6.37 23.05 -16.59
N GLU A 66 6.75 21.84 -16.99
CA GLU A 66 6.00 21.03 -17.95
C GLU A 66 5.65 19.67 -17.33
N VAL A 67 4.42 19.20 -17.55
CA VAL A 67 4.00 17.84 -17.23
C VAL A 67 3.75 17.09 -18.52
N GLN A 68 4.51 16.02 -18.73
CA GLN A 68 4.37 15.11 -19.87
C GLN A 68 3.60 13.86 -19.41
N PRO A 69 2.27 13.83 -19.55
CA PRO A 69 1.49 12.65 -19.21
C PRO A 69 1.67 11.56 -20.29
N LEU A 70 1.31 10.31 -19.94
CA LEU A 70 1.40 9.15 -20.82
C LEU A 70 2.83 8.86 -21.35
N ALA A 71 3.85 9.32 -20.64
CA ALA A 71 5.25 9.05 -20.91
C ALA A 71 5.77 7.97 -19.92
N GLU A 72 5.96 6.76 -20.41
CA GLU A 72 6.51 5.65 -19.62
C GLU A 72 8.03 5.63 -19.75
N VAL A 73 8.74 5.97 -18.66
CA VAL A 73 10.21 5.97 -18.66
C VAL A 73 10.73 4.53 -18.73
N ASP A 74 11.55 4.26 -19.73
CA ASP A 74 12.22 2.99 -19.90
C ASP A 74 13.53 2.91 -19.11
N HIS A 75 14.46 3.83 -19.36
CA HIS A 75 15.76 3.86 -18.68
C HIS A 75 16.44 5.23 -18.76
N ILE A 76 17.52 5.35 -18.00
CA ILE A 76 18.39 6.53 -17.97
C ILE A 76 19.77 6.11 -18.45
N ARG A 77 20.43 6.98 -19.21
CA ARG A 77 21.84 6.86 -19.61
C ARG A 77 22.62 8.10 -19.19
N ALA A 78 23.81 7.93 -18.64
CA ALA A 78 24.73 9.05 -18.46
C ALA A 78 25.28 9.50 -19.82
N LEU A 79 25.39 10.81 -20.06
CA LEU A 79 25.93 11.35 -21.28
C LEU A 79 27.47 11.24 -21.25
N PRO A 80 28.13 10.67 -22.29
CA PRO A 80 29.56 10.32 -22.24
C PRO A 80 30.51 11.53 -22.10
N ASN A 81 30.13 12.67 -22.64
CA ASN A 81 30.98 13.86 -22.76
C ASN A 81 30.35 15.14 -22.18
N ALA A 82 29.29 14.99 -21.39
CA ALA A 82 28.58 16.11 -20.78
C ALA A 82 28.13 15.75 -19.35
N ASP A 83 28.13 16.74 -18.48
CA ASP A 83 27.44 16.59 -17.19
C ASP A 83 25.94 16.51 -17.44
N GLY A 84 25.35 15.29 -17.35
CA GLY A 84 23.93 15.10 -17.54
C GLY A 84 23.54 13.69 -17.95
N TYR A 85 22.27 13.55 -18.26
CA TYR A 85 21.61 12.28 -18.51
C TYR A 85 20.67 12.38 -19.71
N GLU A 86 20.49 11.27 -20.40
CA GLU A 86 19.41 11.05 -21.34
C GLU A 86 18.37 10.16 -20.68
N VAL A 87 17.12 10.63 -20.59
CA VAL A 87 15.96 9.87 -20.11
C VAL A 87 15.20 9.39 -21.33
N VAL A 88 15.11 8.07 -21.50
CA VAL A 88 14.40 7.42 -22.61
C VAL A 88 13.04 6.96 -22.15
N TYR A 89 12.00 7.28 -22.90
CA TYR A 89 10.62 6.94 -22.56
C TYR A 89 9.80 6.57 -23.81
N TYR A 90 8.67 5.92 -23.59
CA TYR A 90 7.69 5.60 -24.63
C TYR A 90 6.41 6.41 -24.41
N ASP A 91 5.82 6.90 -25.49
CA ASP A 91 4.45 7.40 -25.47
C ASP A 91 3.50 6.20 -25.41
N VAL A 92 2.68 6.12 -24.33
CA VAL A 92 1.79 4.97 -24.10
C VAL A 92 0.69 4.86 -25.16
N ARG A 93 0.42 5.93 -25.93
CA ARG A 93 -0.64 5.97 -26.94
C ARG A 93 -0.29 5.22 -28.23
N ASP A 94 0.96 5.28 -28.64
CA ASP A 94 1.44 4.77 -29.94
C ASP A 94 2.74 3.97 -29.83
N GLU A 95 3.25 3.76 -28.60
CA GLU A 95 4.49 3.07 -28.29
C GLU A 95 5.74 3.70 -28.95
N SER A 96 5.64 4.93 -29.41
CA SER A 96 6.77 5.64 -29.98
C SER A 96 7.82 5.96 -28.94
N LYS A 97 9.09 5.82 -29.31
CA LYS A 97 10.23 6.03 -28.43
C LYS A 97 10.75 7.45 -28.53
N HIS A 98 10.93 8.07 -27.38
CA HIS A 98 11.43 9.43 -27.24
C HIS A 98 12.58 9.50 -26.25
N SER A 99 13.30 10.62 -26.24
CA SER A 99 14.26 10.92 -25.20
C SER A 99 14.33 12.41 -24.90
N VAL A 100 14.74 12.72 -23.68
CA VAL A 100 15.02 14.09 -23.22
C VAL A 100 16.35 14.11 -22.47
N SER A 101 17.13 15.16 -22.67
CA SER A 101 18.40 15.37 -21.94
C SER A 101 18.18 16.34 -20.78
N ALA A 102 18.79 16.03 -19.63
CA ALA A 102 18.73 16.85 -18.44
C ALA A 102 20.06 16.82 -17.68
N SER A 103 20.44 17.93 -17.06
CA SER A 103 21.59 17.97 -16.14
C SER A 103 21.35 17.25 -14.82
N GLN A 104 20.08 17.21 -14.39
CA GLN A 104 19.64 16.51 -13.19
C GLN A 104 18.41 15.63 -13.48
N VAL A 105 18.38 14.46 -12.87
CA VAL A 105 17.25 13.52 -12.94
C VAL A 105 16.90 13.07 -11.53
N ILE A 106 15.61 13.19 -11.18
CA ILE A 106 15.06 12.72 -9.92
C ILE A 106 14.08 11.59 -10.23
N LEU A 107 14.42 10.39 -9.80
CA LEU A 107 13.50 9.25 -9.82
C LEU A 107 12.54 9.36 -8.65
N ALA A 108 11.25 9.49 -8.96
CA ALA A 108 10.14 9.55 -8.00
C ALA A 108 8.97 8.68 -8.48
N ALA A 109 9.30 7.54 -9.12
CA ALA A 109 8.33 6.63 -9.73
C ALA A 109 7.75 5.61 -8.71
N GLY A 110 8.00 5.83 -7.43
CA GLY A 110 7.60 4.94 -6.33
C GLY A 110 8.49 3.70 -6.21
N CYS A 111 8.26 2.91 -5.17
CA CYS A 111 9.10 1.77 -4.81
C CYS A 111 9.38 0.83 -6.01
N LEU A 112 8.34 0.47 -6.75
CA LEU A 112 8.48 -0.46 -7.88
C LEU A 112 9.04 0.22 -9.11
N GLY A 113 8.51 1.39 -9.50
CA GLY A 113 8.90 2.07 -10.74
C GLY A 113 10.34 2.57 -10.73
N SER A 114 10.81 3.19 -9.64
CA SER A 114 12.21 3.64 -9.53
C SER A 114 13.19 2.47 -9.54
N SER A 115 12.85 1.36 -8.87
CA SER A 115 13.65 0.13 -8.93
C SER A 115 13.71 -0.44 -10.36
N GLU A 116 12.58 -0.47 -11.07
CA GLU A 116 12.51 -0.98 -12.43
C GLU A 116 13.32 -0.12 -13.42
N ILE A 117 13.17 1.21 -13.34
CA ILE A 117 13.92 2.14 -14.18
C ILE A 117 15.42 1.99 -13.96
N LEU A 118 15.89 1.91 -12.71
CA LEU A 118 17.32 1.72 -12.43
C LEU A 118 17.81 0.32 -12.85
N LEU A 119 17.04 -0.75 -12.66
CA LEU A 119 17.38 -2.08 -13.13
C LEU A 119 17.52 -2.11 -14.66
N ARG A 120 16.60 -1.50 -15.40
CA ARG A 120 16.68 -1.35 -16.85
C ARG A 120 17.87 -0.50 -17.26
N SER A 121 18.15 0.59 -16.54
CA SER A 121 19.32 1.45 -16.78
C SER A 121 20.63 0.68 -16.59
N ALA A 122 20.72 -0.12 -15.54
CA ALA A 122 21.88 -0.98 -15.26
C ALA A 122 22.09 -2.01 -16.39
N SER A 123 21.04 -2.66 -16.87
CA SER A 123 21.11 -3.62 -17.98
C SER A 123 21.56 -2.97 -19.31
N LYS A 124 21.44 -1.64 -19.41
CA LYS A 124 21.83 -0.83 -20.57
C LYS A 124 23.14 -0.03 -20.35
N GLY A 125 23.89 -0.37 -19.31
CA GLY A 125 25.26 0.11 -19.08
C GLY A 125 25.44 1.20 -18.04
N LEU A 126 24.39 1.69 -17.38
CA LEU A 126 24.54 2.59 -16.26
C LEU A 126 25.16 1.84 -15.06
N GLN A 127 26.33 2.27 -14.62
CA GLN A 127 27.05 1.63 -13.51
C GLN A 127 26.41 2.01 -12.19
N VAL A 128 25.64 1.11 -11.57
CA VAL A 128 24.99 1.32 -10.27
C VAL A 128 25.33 0.20 -9.31
N SER A 129 25.05 0.39 -8.03
CA SER A 129 25.26 -0.62 -6.99
C SER A 129 24.53 -1.93 -7.33
N ASN A 130 25.14 -3.07 -7.03
CA ASN A 130 24.53 -4.40 -7.15
C ASN A 130 23.47 -4.68 -6.08
N LYS A 131 23.22 -3.73 -5.17
CA LYS A 131 22.14 -3.81 -4.16
C LYS A 131 20.78 -3.41 -4.72
N ILE A 132 20.73 -2.94 -5.96
CA ILE A 132 19.47 -2.59 -6.61
C ILE A 132 18.51 -3.79 -6.60
N GLY A 133 17.27 -3.53 -6.24
CA GLY A 133 16.22 -4.54 -6.13
C GLY A 133 16.22 -5.33 -4.82
N SER A 134 17.20 -5.13 -3.93
CA SER A 134 17.27 -5.87 -2.67
C SER A 134 16.38 -5.27 -1.57
N LEU A 135 16.03 -6.12 -0.59
CA LEU A 135 15.31 -5.76 0.64
C LEU A 135 13.95 -5.06 0.40
N PHE A 136 13.20 -5.56 -0.58
CA PHE A 136 11.81 -5.12 -0.69
C PHE A 136 11.04 -5.53 0.56
N SER A 137 10.32 -4.56 1.14
CA SER A 137 9.43 -4.71 2.28
C SER A 137 7.99 -4.44 1.87
N SER A 138 7.08 -5.24 2.40
CA SER A 138 5.64 -4.98 2.31
C SER A 138 5.14 -4.01 3.38
N ASN A 139 6.04 -3.48 4.22
CA ASN A 139 5.73 -2.74 5.44
C ASN A 139 4.89 -3.56 6.42
N GLY A 140 4.93 -4.90 6.30
CA GLY A 140 4.11 -5.80 7.12
C GLY A 140 2.61 -5.66 6.91
N ASP A 141 2.18 -5.12 5.76
CA ASP A 141 0.76 -4.94 5.45
C ASP A 141 0.02 -6.28 5.53
N PHE A 142 -1.05 -6.30 6.31
CA PHE A 142 -1.92 -7.45 6.45
C PHE A 142 -3.37 -7.00 6.61
N ALA A 143 -4.28 -7.77 6.07
CA ALA A 143 -5.71 -7.49 6.11
C ALA A 143 -6.45 -8.62 6.84
N GLY A 144 -7.36 -8.26 7.72
CA GLY A 144 -8.25 -9.21 8.39
C GLY A 144 -9.59 -8.58 8.73
N PHE A 145 -10.54 -9.40 9.15
CA PHE A 145 -11.88 -8.96 9.44
C PHE A 145 -12.37 -9.56 10.76
N ALA A 146 -13.14 -8.79 11.52
CA ALA A 146 -14.08 -9.33 12.48
C ALA A 146 -15.46 -9.35 11.80
N VAL A 147 -16.12 -10.49 11.81
CA VAL A 147 -17.46 -10.67 11.24
C VAL A 147 -18.43 -11.17 12.31
N ASN A 148 -19.74 -11.09 12.04
CA ASN A 148 -20.76 -11.51 12.99
C ASN A 148 -20.68 -10.81 14.34
N ILE A 149 -20.24 -9.55 14.34
CA ILE A 149 -20.19 -8.73 15.56
C ILE A 149 -21.60 -8.55 16.08
N ALA A 150 -21.85 -9.01 17.30
CA ALA A 150 -23.18 -8.97 17.89
C ALA A 150 -23.50 -7.57 18.48
N PRO A 151 -24.77 -7.16 18.49
CA PRO A 151 -25.19 -5.89 19.12
C PRO A 151 -24.98 -5.84 20.64
N THR A 152 -24.81 -6.99 21.27
CA THR A 152 -24.54 -7.12 22.69
C THR A 152 -23.37 -8.05 22.94
N ILE A 153 -22.61 -7.81 24.00
CA ILE A 153 -21.53 -8.67 24.48
C ILE A 153 -21.83 -9.17 25.89
N SER A 154 -21.46 -10.42 26.18
CA SER A 154 -21.57 -11.00 27.51
C SER A 154 -20.19 -11.13 28.14
N LYS A 155 -20.01 -10.51 29.32
CA LYS A 155 -18.79 -10.64 30.12
C LYS A 155 -19.14 -11.00 31.54
N ASN A 156 -18.62 -12.13 32.02
CA ASN A 156 -18.94 -12.67 33.35
C ASN A 156 -20.44 -12.83 33.64
N GLY A 157 -21.21 -13.23 32.65
CA GLY A 157 -22.67 -13.40 32.78
C GLY A 157 -23.49 -12.10 32.69
N VAL A 158 -22.84 -10.94 32.56
CA VAL A 158 -23.51 -9.64 32.38
C VAL A 158 -23.55 -9.33 30.89
N VAL A 159 -24.75 -9.12 30.36
CA VAL A 159 -24.98 -8.72 28.95
C VAL A 159 -25.04 -7.19 28.89
N THR A 160 -24.21 -6.60 28.05
CA THR A 160 -24.16 -5.15 27.84
C THR A 160 -24.24 -4.83 26.35
N PRO A 161 -24.69 -3.61 25.97
CA PRO A 161 -24.56 -3.15 24.59
C PRO A 161 -23.10 -3.22 24.13
N ASN A 162 -22.90 -3.67 22.90
CA ASN A 162 -21.57 -3.72 22.31
C ASN A 162 -21.18 -2.33 21.79
N PRO A 163 -20.12 -1.69 22.32
CA PRO A 163 -19.73 -0.34 21.91
C PRO A 163 -19.23 -0.28 20.47
N VAL A 164 -18.87 -1.42 19.88
CA VAL A 164 -18.41 -1.51 18.48
C VAL A 164 -19.57 -1.72 17.50
N TRP A 165 -20.79 -1.95 18.00
CA TRP A 165 -21.96 -2.15 17.17
C TRP A 165 -22.70 -0.83 16.89
N PRO A 166 -23.14 -0.55 15.66
CA PRO A 166 -22.80 -1.25 14.42
C PRO A 166 -21.40 -0.84 13.91
N ALA A 167 -20.62 -1.82 13.45
CA ALA A 167 -19.25 -1.61 13.01
C ALA A 167 -19.13 -0.85 11.67
N TYR A 168 -20.14 -0.97 10.81
CA TYR A 168 -20.26 -0.25 9.53
C TYR A 168 -18.96 -0.20 8.70
N ALA A 169 -18.43 -1.36 8.33
CA ALA A 169 -17.22 -1.40 7.49
C ALA A 169 -17.30 -0.62 6.17
N THR A 170 -18.51 -0.19 5.77
CA THR A 170 -18.73 0.62 4.55
C THR A 170 -18.84 2.12 4.80
N ARG A 171 -18.73 2.58 6.04
CA ARG A 171 -18.86 4.01 6.39
C ARG A 171 -17.55 4.62 6.83
N GLY A 172 -17.37 5.86 6.51
CA GLY A 172 -16.28 6.72 6.95
C GLY A 172 -15.26 7.03 5.86
N PRO A 173 -14.29 7.90 6.15
CA PRO A 173 -13.02 7.85 5.45
C PRO A 173 -12.40 6.47 5.65
N ILE A 174 -11.43 6.12 4.80
CA ILE A 174 -10.91 4.75 4.77
C ILE A 174 -10.35 4.32 6.14
N ASN A 175 -9.70 5.21 6.86
CA ASN A 175 -9.16 5.00 8.18
C ASN A 175 -9.59 6.14 9.10
N THR A 176 -10.04 5.82 10.32
CA THR A 176 -10.52 6.79 11.31
C THR A 176 -9.79 6.69 12.64
N ALA A 177 -9.25 5.53 12.96
CA ALA A 177 -8.52 5.29 14.20
C ALA A 177 -7.39 4.29 13.98
N HIS A 178 -6.38 4.33 14.85
CA HIS A 178 -5.33 3.31 14.86
C HIS A 178 -4.87 3.02 16.29
N ILE A 179 -4.29 1.83 16.44
CA ILE A 179 -3.63 1.39 17.67
C ILE A 179 -2.19 1.05 17.30
N MET A 180 -1.24 1.65 18.01
CA MET A 180 0.18 1.34 17.87
C MET A 180 0.67 0.60 19.10
N PHE A 181 1.45 -0.44 18.93
CA PHE A 181 2.08 -1.16 20.04
C PHE A 181 3.30 -1.94 19.54
N HIS A 182 4.07 -2.47 20.49
CA HIS A 182 5.22 -3.32 20.19
C HIS A 182 5.19 -4.59 21.04
N ASP A 183 5.77 -5.65 20.48
CA ASP A 183 6.02 -6.93 21.15
C ASP A 183 7.49 -7.30 20.89
N GLY A 184 8.33 -7.08 21.87
CA GLY A 184 9.77 -7.19 21.72
C GLY A 184 10.32 -6.19 20.71
N LYS A 185 10.88 -6.69 19.60
CA LYS A 185 11.40 -5.85 18.50
C LYS A 185 10.40 -5.61 17.38
N LEU A 186 9.24 -6.22 17.44
CA LEU A 186 8.20 -6.08 16.43
C LEU A 186 7.31 -4.90 16.79
N HIS A 187 7.12 -4.00 15.84
CA HIS A 187 6.19 -2.89 15.94
C HIS A 187 4.98 -3.18 15.09
N PHE A 188 3.82 -2.74 15.55
CA PHE A 188 2.54 -2.95 14.88
C PHE A 188 1.72 -1.67 14.91
N THR A 189 1.09 -1.36 13.81
CA THR A 189 -0.01 -0.41 13.71
C THR A 189 -1.22 -1.13 13.16
N ILE A 190 -2.34 -1.06 13.86
CA ILE A 190 -3.60 -1.64 13.43
C ILE A 190 -4.60 -0.50 13.27
N GLU A 191 -5.12 -0.36 12.07
CA GLU A 191 -6.08 0.65 11.70
C GLU A 191 -7.46 0.03 11.49
N ASP A 192 -8.51 0.79 11.77
CA ASP A 192 -9.80 0.51 11.17
C ASP A 192 -9.74 0.79 9.67
N SER A 193 -10.55 0.11 8.88
CA SER A 193 -10.62 0.40 7.45
C SER A 193 -12.05 0.30 6.95
N ALA A 194 -12.42 1.24 6.08
CA ALA A 194 -13.68 1.19 5.38
C ALA A 194 -13.54 0.48 4.04
N VAL A 195 -14.56 -0.28 3.69
CA VAL A 195 -14.74 -0.93 2.39
C VAL A 195 -15.79 -0.15 1.60
N PRO A 196 -15.55 0.19 0.33
CA PRO A 196 -16.58 0.80 -0.48
C PRO A 196 -17.85 -0.07 -0.53
N ALA A 197 -19.04 0.53 -0.35
CA ALA A 197 -20.30 -0.18 -0.26
C ALA A 197 -20.57 -1.14 -1.43
N MET A 198 -20.12 -0.77 -2.63
CA MET A 198 -20.22 -1.65 -3.82
C MET A 198 -19.53 -3.01 -3.68
N PHE A 199 -18.62 -3.17 -2.73
CA PHE A 199 -17.96 -4.45 -2.44
C PHE A 199 -18.63 -5.24 -1.32
N ALA A 200 -19.72 -4.75 -0.73
CA ALA A 200 -20.39 -5.42 0.38
C ALA A 200 -20.89 -6.82 -0.01
N ALA A 201 -21.61 -6.94 -1.12
CA ALA A 201 -22.11 -8.23 -1.60
C ALA A 201 -20.99 -9.21 -2.00
N PRO A 202 -19.96 -8.80 -2.81
CA PRO A 202 -18.81 -9.66 -3.08
C PRO A 202 -18.05 -10.10 -1.83
N LEU A 203 -17.89 -9.22 -0.84
CA LEU A 203 -17.19 -9.53 0.40
C LEU A 203 -17.97 -10.52 1.27
N ARG A 204 -19.29 -10.35 1.42
CA ARG A 204 -20.14 -11.33 2.10
C ARG A 204 -20.08 -12.69 1.45
N LEU A 205 -20.18 -12.75 0.11
CA LEU A 205 -20.05 -14.00 -0.62
C LEU A 205 -18.67 -14.65 -0.38
N ALA A 206 -17.60 -13.86 -0.35
CA ALA A 206 -16.26 -14.37 -0.04
C ALA A 206 -16.20 -14.98 1.36
N PHE A 207 -16.79 -14.34 2.38
CA PHE A 207 -16.86 -14.89 3.73
C PHE A 207 -17.65 -16.20 3.78
N GLU A 208 -18.79 -16.28 3.12
CA GLU A 208 -19.59 -17.52 3.06
C GLU A 208 -18.83 -18.67 2.38
N ILE A 209 -18.10 -18.38 1.31
CA ILE A 209 -17.28 -19.38 0.62
C ILE A 209 -16.14 -19.88 1.55
N LEU A 210 -15.49 -18.98 2.28
CA LEU A 210 -14.44 -19.34 3.22
C LEU A 210 -14.99 -20.16 4.41
N GLU A 211 -16.20 -19.87 4.86
CA GLU A 211 -16.85 -20.56 5.96
C GLU A 211 -17.35 -21.97 5.59
N LYS A 212 -18.05 -22.08 4.47
CA LYS A 212 -18.66 -23.34 3.99
C LYS A 212 -17.65 -24.26 3.29
N GLY A 213 -16.42 -23.75 3.04
CA GLY A 213 -15.36 -24.45 2.32
C GLY A 213 -15.63 -24.58 0.81
N ILE A 214 -14.56 -24.91 0.07
CA ILE A 214 -14.58 -25.11 -1.39
C ILE A 214 -15.44 -26.33 -1.81
N ALA A 215 -15.94 -27.09 -0.84
CA ALA A 215 -16.76 -28.29 -1.08
C ALA A 215 -18.21 -28.00 -1.53
N HIS A 216 -18.64 -26.72 -1.52
CA HIS A 216 -19.98 -26.37 -2.01
C HIS A 216 -20.12 -26.74 -3.50
N PRO A 217 -21.19 -27.47 -3.92
CA PRO A 217 -21.35 -27.98 -5.29
C PRO A 217 -21.23 -26.93 -6.38
N HIS A 218 -21.56 -25.67 -6.07
CA HIS A 218 -21.42 -24.53 -6.99
C HIS A 218 -19.97 -24.10 -7.24
N PHE A 219 -19.07 -24.31 -6.28
CA PHE A 219 -17.65 -23.90 -6.43
C PHE A 219 -16.87 -24.84 -7.36
N LYS A 220 -17.21 -26.12 -7.43
CA LYS A 220 -16.63 -27.07 -8.40
C LYS A 220 -16.87 -26.65 -9.85
N LYS A 221 -17.93 -25.86 -10.09
CA LYS A 221 -18.27 -25.33 -11.41
C LYS A 221 -17.51 -24.04 -11.74
N VAL A 222 -17.04 -23.32 -10.73
CA VAL A 222 -16.37 -22.00 -10.84
C VAL A 222 -14.85 -22.10 -10.83
N SER A 223 -14.27 -23.18 -10.28
CA SER A 223 -12.82 -23.35 -10.17
C SER A 223 -12.06 -23.47 -11.51
N GLY A 224 -12.78 -23.53 -12.63
CA GLY A 224 -12.20 -23.47 -13.98
C GLY A 224 -12.24 -22.08 -14.65
N ILE A 225 -12.79 -21.06 -13.99
CA ILE A 225 -13.15 -19.79 -14.65
C ILE A 225 -12.59 -18.60 -13.85
N TRP A 226 -11.27 -18.43 -13.82
CA TRP A 226 -10.64 -17.14 -13.48
C TRP A 226 -10.45 -16.27 -14.73
N SER A 227 -11.44 -16.20 -15.58
CA SER A 227 -11.54 -15.23 -16.67
C SER A 227 -12.72 -14.31 -16.40
N GLY A 228 -12.68 -13.05 -16.81
CA GLY A 228 -13.64 -11.98 -16.48
C GLY A 228 -15.15 -12.25 -16.73
N ARG A 229 -15.52 -13.47 -17.11
CA ARG A 229 -16.91 -13.97 -17.13
C ARG A 229 -17.41 -14.45 -15.75
N ALA A 230 -16.47 -14.78 -14.84
CA ALA A 230 -16.82 -15.39 -13.55
C ALA A 230 -17.65 -14.47 -12.63
N LEU A 231 -17.49 -13.16 -12.73
CA LEU A 231 -18.25 -12.21 -11.92
C LEU A 231 -19.75 -12.23 -12.30
N ASN A 232 -20.05 -12.29 -13.60
CA ASN A 232 -21.43 -12.36 -14.08
C ASN A 232 -22.11 -13.71 -13.77
N ASP A 233 -21.33 -14.79 -13.65
CA ASP A 233 -21.83 -16.12 -13.28
C ASP A 233 -22.03 -16.25 -11.76
N LEU A 234 -21.38 -15.41 -10.95
CA LEU A 234 -21.56 -15.33 -9.49
C LEU A 234 -22.72 -14.43 -9.07
N LEU A 235 -23.07 -13.43 -9.87
CA LEU A 235 -24.18 -12.52 -9.58
C LEU A 235 -25.54 -13.22 -9.31
N PRO A 236 -25.93 -14.30 -10.03
CA PRO A 236 -27.15 -15.03 -9.73
C PRO A 236 -27.11 -15.87 -8.44
N LEU A 237 -25.91 -16.08 -7.86
CA LEU A 237 -25.74 -16.86 -6.63
C LEU A 237 -25.81 -15.99 -5.38
N ILE A 238 -25.84 -14.67 -5.52
CA ILE A 238 -26.02 -13.73 -4.43
C ILE A 238 -27.54 -13.64 -4.14
N PRO A 239 -28.01 -14.16 -3.00
CA PRO A 239 -29.41 -13.96 -2.62
C PRO A 239 -29.71 -12.46 -2.59
N ASP A 240 -30.73 -12.03 -3.29
CA ASP A 240 -31.18 -10.63 -3.32
C ASP A 240 -30.23 -9.62 -3.99
N VAL A 241 -29.67 -9.93 -5.17
CA VAL A 241 -28.94 -8.93 -6.00
C VAL A 241 -29.77 -7.66 -6.24
N GLU A 242 -31.10 -7.78 -6.34
CA GLU A 242 -31.97 -6.60 -6.46
C GLU A 242 -31.98 -5.73 -5.20
N LYS A 243 -31.76 -6.29 -4.01
CA LYS A 243 -31.59 -5.53 -2.76
C LYS A 243 -30.18 -4.95 -2.61
N ALA A 244 -29.16 -5.64 -3.11
CA ALA A 244 -27.78 -5.15 -3.11
C ALA A 244 -27.58 -3.92 -4.00
N GLN A 245 -28.50 -3.60 -4.87
CA GLN A 245 -28.45 -2.39 -5.71
C GLN A 245 -28.95 -1.12 -5.01
N ARG A 246 -29.53 -1.23 -3.81
CA ARG A 246 -29.93 -0.05 -3.03
C ARG A 246 -28.83 0.31 -2.04
N PHE A 247 -28.36 1.53 -2.13
CA PHE A 247 -27.27 2.09 -1.30
C PHE A 247 -27.46 1.86 0.23
N GLU A 248 -28.70 1.90 0.72
CA GLU A 248 -29.04 1.61 2.12
C GLU A 248 -28.82 0.12 2.48
N THR A 249 -29.13 -0.79 1.58
CA THR A 249 -28.98 -2.24 1.80
C THR A 249 -27.52 -2.67 1.82
N GLU A 250 -26.68 -2.04 1.00
CA GLU A 250 -25.22 -2.32 0.99
C GLU A 250 -24.55 -1.95 2.31
N HIS A 251 -25.00 -0.87 2.96
CA HIS A 251 -24.52 -0.50 4.29
C HIS A 251 -24.96 -1.48 5.37
N GLU A 252 -26.17 -2.02 5.27
CA GLU A 252 -26.69 -3.01 6.22
C GLU A 252 -25.96 -4.35 6.11
N MET A 253 -25.50 -4.72 4.93
CA MET A 253 -24.79 -5.99 4.70
C MET A 253 -23.48 -6.12 5.47
N LEU A 254 -22.86 -5.03 5.89
CA LEU A 254 -21.58 -5.02 6.60
C LEU A 254 -21.65 -4.29 7.95
N MET A 255 -22.84 -4.17 8.55
CA MET A 255 -23.00 -3.58 9.89
C MET A 255 -22.28 -4.36 10.99
N ASP A 256 -22.16 -5.66 10.81
CA ASP A 256 -21.52 -6.60 11.73
C ASP A 256 -20.11 -6.97 11.31
N VAL A 257 -19.51 -6.20 10.41
CA VAL A 257 -18.15 -6.42 9.90
C VAL A 257 -17.26 -5.24 10.26
N PHE A 258 -16.10 -5.55 10.83
CA PHE A 258 -15.00 -4.61 11.04
C PHE A 258 -13.80 -5.05 10.20
N PHE A 259 -13.19 -4.13 9.48
CA PHE A 259 -12.02 -4.40 8.66
C PHE A 259 -10.77 -3.85 9.34
N PHE A 260 -9.81 -4.73 9.59
CA PHE A 260 -8.47 -4.38 10.08
C PHE A 260 -7.50 -4.23 8.92
N ASN A 261 -6.89 -3.06 8.81
CA ASN A 261 -5.70 -2.83 8.01
C ASN A 261 -4.51 -2.71 8.95
N THR A 262 -3.45 -3.46 8.70
CA THR A 262 -2.32 -3.48 9.63
C THR A 262 -1.01 -3.25 8.90
N MET A 263 -0.07 -2.67 9.62
CA MET A 263 1.33 -2.55 9.25
C MET A 263 2.19 -3.09 10.36
N ALA A 264 3.32 -3.70 10.02
CA ALA A 264 4.22 -4.25 11.03
C ALA A 264 5.67 -4.30 10.55
N THR A 265 6.61 -4.51 11.46
CA THR A 265 8.03 -4.64 11.12
C THR A 265 8.29 -5.98 10.45
N ASP A 266 8.16 -6.09 9.14
CA ASP A 266 8.52 -7.29 8.38
C ASP A 266 10.03 -7.42 8.18
N GLY A 267 10.47 -8.61 7.77
CA GLY A 267 11.89 -8.91 7.56
C GLY A 267 12.49 -8.32 6.28
N ALA A 268 11.76 -7.56 5.48
CA ALA A 268 12.20 -6.93 4.22
C ALA A 268 13.00 -7.90 3.31
N LYS A 269 12.49 -9.10 3.08
CA LYS A 269 13.22 -10.17 2.38
C LYS A 269 12.88 -10.28 0.89
N GLY A 270 12.04 -9.39 0.37
CA GLY A 270 11.69 -9.39 -1.05
C GLY A 270 12.87 -8.94 -1.92
N GLN A 271 12.88 -9.42 -3.15
CA GLN A 271 13.86 -9.06 -4.17
C GLN A 271 13.16 -8.72 -5.45
N SER A 272 13.47 -7.58 -6.03
CA SER A 272 13.04 -7.20 -7.36
C SER A 272 14.14 -7.42 -8.39
N GLY A 273 13.76 -7.80 -9.58
CA GLY A 273 14.64 -8.05 -10.72
C GLY A 273 13.89 -7.80 -12.03
N LEU A 274 14.51 -8.09 -13.15
CA LEU A 274 13.86 -8.05 -14.45
C LEU A 274 13.64 -9.45 -15.00
N SER A 275 12.48 -9.68 -15.57
CA SER A 275 12.20 -10.85 -16.42
C SER A 275 12.92 -10.73 -17.77
N ALA A 276 12.89 -11.80 -18.55
CA ALA A 276 13.55 -11.83 -19.87
C ALA A 276 12.99 -10.77 -20.85
N ASP A 277 11.74 -10.36 -20.69
CA ASP A 277 11.08 -9.28 -21.44
C ASP A 277 11.27 -7.89 -20.83
N GLY A 278 12.13 -7.77 -19.80
CA GLY A 278 12.50 -6.49 -19.19
C GLY A 278 11.46 -5.90 -18.22
N ARG A 279 10.48 -6.68 -17.81
CA ARG A 279 9.47 -6.25 -16.80
C ARG A 279 9.94 -6.53 -15.39
N LEU A 280 9.52 -5.70 -14.46
CA LEU A 280 9.81 -5.91 -13.05
C LEU A 280 9.21 -7.25 -12.55
N THR A 281 10.04 -8.00 -11.86
CA THR A 281 9.61 -9.19 -11.09
C THR A 281 9.89 -8.96 -9.62
N LEU A 282 9.02 -9.49 -8.76
CA LEU A 282 9.18 -9.48 -7.32
C LEU A 282 9.14 -10.90 -6.79
N THR A 283 10.16 -11.29 -6.05
CA THR A 283 10.29 -12.63 -5.48
C THR A 283 10.56 -12.56 -3.98
N PHE A 284 10.11 -13.59 -3.27
CA PHE A 284 10.41 -13.80 -1.86
C PHE A 284 11.10 -15.15 -1.72
N PRO A 285 12.44 -15.18 -1.63
CA PRO A 285 13.21 -16.42 -1.56
C PRO A 285 12.78 -17.29 -0.38
N ASN A 286 12.75 -18.62 -0.54
CA ASN A 286 12.46 -19.59 0.50
C ASN A 286 11.13 -19.37 1.25
N ASP A 287 10.09 -18.94 0.55
CA ASP A 287 8.81 -18.59 1.15
C ASP A 287 8.94 -17.59 2.31
N ALA A 288 9.90 -16.66 2.19
CA ALA A 288 10.27 -15.73 3.25
C ALA A 288 9.09 -14.91 3.77
N LEU A 289 8.12 -14.58 2.90
CA LEU A 289 6.90 -13.90 3.30
C LEU A 289 6.02 -14.77 4.19
N ALA A 290 5.69 -16.00 3.73
CA ALA A 290 4.82 -16.92 4.46
C ALA A 290 5.41 -17.39 5.79
N ASN A 291 6.74 -17.38 5.90
CA ASN A 291 7.50 -17.79 7.08
C ASN A 291 7.95 -16.63 7.96
N ASP A 292 7.59 -15.38 7.62
CA ASP A 292 7.89 -14.23 8.48
C ASP A 292 6.99 -14.27 9.71
N PRO A 293 7.56 -14.33 10.93
CA PRO A 293 6.79 -14.47 12.16
C PRO A 293 5.86 -13.28 12.42
N VAL A 294 6.12 -12.13 11.81
CA VAL A 294 5.30 -10.93 11.99
C VAL A 294 3.87 -11.15 11.51
N PHE A 295 3.67 -11.86 10.40
CA PHE A 295 2.33 -12.11 9.87
C PHE A 295 1.51 -13.06 10.74
N GLN A 296 2.16 -14.08 11.31
CA GLN A 296 1.50 -14.99 12.26
C GLN A 296 1.10 -14.23 13.53
N LYS A 297 2.00 -13.38 14.03
CA LYS A 297 1.72 -12.56 15.19
C LYS A 297 0.61 -11.56 14.96
N THR A 298 0.60 -10.91 13.78
CA THR A 298 -0.48 -10.01 13.38
C THR A 298 -1.83 -10.74 13.34
N GLU A 299 -1.86 -11.95 12.77
CA GLU A 299 -3.08 -12.78 12.71
C GLU A 299 -3.61 -13.11 14.13
N GLU A 300 -2.72 -13.51 15.06
CA GLU A 300 -3.07 -13.76 16.46
C GLU A 300 -3.68 -12.53 17.15
N ILE A 301 -3.09 -11.36 16.91
CA ILE A 301 -3.53 -10.10 17.50
C ILE A 301 -4.92 -9.71 16.98
N ILE A 302 -5.11 -9.71 15.65
CA ILE A 302 -6.39 -9.35 15.04
C ILE A 302 -7.48 -10.35 15.46
N LYS A 303 -7.13 -11.63 15.58
CA LYS A 303 -8.06 -12.65 16.07
C LYS A 303 -8.52 -12.33 17.50
N ALA A 304 -7.59 -12.01 18.38
CA ALA A 304 -7.94 -11.64 19.76
C ALA A 304 -8.78 -10.35 19.82
N MET A 305 -8.51 -9.38 18.94
CA MET A 305 -9.33 -8.18 18.81
C MET A 305 -10.74 -8.49 18.32
N ALA A 306 -10.89 -9.33 17.29
CA ALA A 306 -12.20 -9.74 16.77
C ALA A 306 -13.04 -10.43 17.85
N GLU A 307 -12.44 -11.33 18.63
CA GLU A 307 -13.09 -12.01 19.75
C GLU A 307 -13.49 -11.02 20.85
N ALA A 308 -12.63 -10.04 21.16
CA ALA A 308 -12.93 -8.99 22.14
C ALA A 308 -14.08 -8.07 21.69
N MET A 309 -14.26 -7.90 20.39
CA MET A 309 -15.37 -7.17 19.78
C MET A 309 -16.67 -7.98 19.72
N GLY A 310 -16.68 -9.22 20.21
CA GLY A 310 -17.84 -10.12 20.16
C GLY A 310 -18.13 -10.66 18.77
N GLY A 311 -17.12 -10.69 17.90
CA GLY A 311 -17.18 -11.20 16.54
C GLY A 311 -16.29 -12.41 16.33
N GLU A 312 -16.23 -12.88 15.08
CA GLU A 312 -15.38 -13.97 14.64
C GLU A 312 -14.32 -13.46 13.68
N PHE A 313 -13.09 -13.93 13.85
CA PHE A 313 -12.00 -13.56 12.97
C PHE A 313 -12.14 -14.24 11.59
N ARG A 314 -11.90 -13.47 10.52
CA ARG A 314 -11.67 -13.97 9.17
C ARG A 314 -10.40 -13.35 8.61
N THR A 315 -9.50 -14.20 8.17
CA THR A 315 -8.27 -13.75 7.50
C THR A 315 -8.57 -13.26 6.08
N SER A 316 -7.64 -12.52 5.50
CA SER A 316 -7.70 -12.19 4.07
C SER A 316 -7.80 -13.46 3.22
N PHE A 317 -8.65 -13.42 2.20
CA PHE A 317 -8.80 -14.53 1.24
C PHE A 317 -7.51 -14.87 0.49
N LEU A 318 -6.51 -14.00 0.52
CA LEU A 318 -5.18 -14.25 -0.03
C LEU A 318 -4.23 -14.92 0.98
N TRP A 319 -4.53 -14.86 2.27
CA TRP A 319 -3.71 -15.42 3.34
C TRP A 319 -4.26 -16.76 3.82
N ASN A 320 -4.17 -17.77 2.96
CA ASN A 320 -4.56 -19.14 3.30
C ASN A 320 -3.65 -20.17 2.62
N GLY A 321 -3.78 -21.44 2.97
CA GLY A 321 -2.96 -22.51 2.42
C GLY A 321 -3.13 -22.72 0.91
N PHE A 322 -4.31 -22.44 0.37
CA PHE A 322 -4.62 -22.58 -1.05
C PHE A 322 -3.92 -21.50 -1.90
N THR A 323 -3.91 -20.26 -1.42
CA THR A 323 -3.25 -19.12 -2.10
C THR A 323 -1.77 -19.02 -1.75
N LYS A 324 -1.20 -19.97 -1.00
CA LYS A 324 0.19 -19.95 -0.52
C LYS A 324 0.53 -18.70 0.31
N ARG A 325 -0.42 -18.22 1.11
CA ARG A 325 -0.24 -17.08 2.02
C ARG A 325 0.31 -15.85 1.31
N ARG A 326 -0.45 -15.31 0.37
CA ARG A 326 -0.13 -14.04 -0.29
C ARG A 326 -0.70 -12.87 0.50
N ILE A 327 -0.03 -11.74 0.42
CA ILE A 327 -0.49 -10.47 0.97
C ILE A 327 -0.82 -9.47 -0.14
N ILE A 328 -1.54 -8.42 0.25
CA ILE A 328 -1.67 -7.19 -0.53
C ILE A 328 -0.93 -6.12 0.25
N THR A 329 -0.01 -5.42 -0.38
CA THR A 329 0.59 -4.23 0.21
C THR A 329 0.17 -2.97 -0.53
N VAL A 330 -0.12 -1.92 0.22
CA VAL A 330 -0.33 -0.55 -0.27
C VAL A 330 0.80 0.37 0.15
N HIS A 331 1.78 -0.17 0.88
CA HIS A 331 2.94 0.53 1.44
C HIS A 331 4.27 -0.11 1.04
N PRO A 332 4.52 -0.40 -0.26
CA PRO A 332 5.77 -1.04 -0.68
C PRO A 332 6.97 -0.13 -0.41
N LEU A 333 8.04 -0.69 0.17
CA LEU A 333 9.29 0.01 0.52
C LEU A 333 10.50 -0.77 -0.01
N GLY A 334 11.63 -0.09 -0.16
CA GLY A 334 12.90 -0.73 -0.53
C GLY A 334 13.11 -0.91 -2.04
N GLY A 335 14.19 -1.55 -2.41
CA GLY A 335 14.64 -1.75 -3.79
C GLY A 335 15.75 -0.80 -4.24
N CYS A 336 15.79 0.45 -3.74
CA CYS A 336 16.87 1.41 -4.00
C CYS A 336 17.46 1.95 -2.68
N LEU A 337 17.77 1.08 -1.76
CA LEU A 337 18.06 1.36 -0.36
C LEU A 337 19.12 2.45 -0.15
N MET A 338 18.92 3.26 0.89
CA MET A 338 19.97 4.11 1.44
C MET A 338 21.08 3.26 2.09
N GLY A 339 22.33 3.67 1.91
CA GLY A 339 23.50 3.07 2.54
C GLY A 339 24.66 4.06 2.63
N ASN A 340 25.73 3.69 3.35
CA ASN A 340 26.94 4.51 3.46
C ASN A 340 27.88 4.35 2.26
N SER A 341 27.66 3.30 1.46
CA SER A 341 28.44 2.99 0.26
C SER A 341 27.65 2.12 -0.70
N SER A 342 28.15 1.93 -1.91
CA SER A 342 27.55 1.05 -2.92
C SER A 342 27.55 -0.44 -2.53
N SER A 343 28.27 -0.86 -1.50
CA SER A 343 28.19 -2.21 -0.94
C SER A 343 27.03 -2.40 0.03
N GLU A 344 26.47 -1.32 0.55
CA GLU A 344 25.37 -1.35 1.54
C GLU A 344 24.03 -0.92 0.92
N GLY A 345 24.06 0.03 -0.02
CA GLY A 345 22.86 0.60 -0.63
C GLY A 345 23.03 0.96 -2.09
N VAL A 346 21.97 1.51 -2.66
CA VAL A 346 21.91 2.03 -4.03
C VAL A 346 22.10 3.54 -4.06
N VAL A 347 21.66 4.21 -3.00
CA VAL A 347 21.75 5.65 -2.84
C VAL A 347 22.40 5.99 -1.49
N ASP A 348 22.97 7.17 -1.41
CA ASP A 348 23.42 7.73 -0.14
C ASP A 348 22.23 8.32 0.67
N ASN A 349 22.51 8.86 1.84
CA ASN A 349 21.52 9.46 2.72
C ASN A 349 20.86 10.75 2.18
N ASN A 350 21.34 11.27 1.06
CA ASN A 350 20.75 12.38 0.31
C ASN A 350 20.05 11.90 -0.99
N GLY A 351 19.83 10.60 -1.14
CA GLY A 351 19.18 10.01 -2.31
C GLY A 351 20.04 10.00 -3.58
N ARG A 352 21.34 10.36 -3.53
CA ARG A 352 22.23 10.35 -4.69
C ARG A 352 22.62 8.91 -5.04
N VAL A 353 22.50 8.55 -6.30
CA VAL A 353 22.78 7.18 -6.78
C VAL A 353 24.28 6.92 -6.79
N PHE A 354 24.74 5.81 -6.20
CA PHE A 354 26.13 5.37 -6.26
C PHE A 354 26.55 4.95 -7.68
N LYS A 355 27.76 5.38 -8.10
CA LYS A 355 28.29 5.15 -9.44
C LYS A 355 28.79 3.74 -9.73
N THR A 356 29.08 2.95 -8.72
CA THR A 356 29.83 1.70 -8.89
C THR A 356 29.31 0.59 -7.99
N ALA A 357 29.46 -0.66 -8.48
CA ALA A 357 29.15 -1.86 -7.72
C ALA A 357 30.25 -2.27 -6.71
N SER A 358 31.36 -1.54 -6.61
CA SER A 358 32.56 -2.00 -5.90
C SER A 358 32.77 -1.46 -4.49
N GLY A 359 31.73 -0.99 -3.79
CA GLY A 359 31.81 -0.53 -2.40
C GLY A 359 32.34 0.89 -2.22
N SER A 360 32.38 1.67 -3.27
CA SER A 360 32.75 3.08 -3.26
C SER A 360 31.67 3.99 -2.68
N GLN A 361 32.05 5.16 -2.22
CA GLN A 361 31.16 6.25 -1.85
C GLN A 361 30.88 7.23 -3.01
N ASP A 362 31.47 6.98 -4.20
CA ASP A 362 31.24 7.83 -5.36
C ASP A 362 29.78 7.80 -5.81
N VAL A 363 29.21 8.98 -5.99
CA VAL A 363 27.82 9.16 -6.44
C VAL A 363 27.75 9.85 -7.79
N TYR A 364 26.67 9.61 -8.50
CA TYR A 364 26.34 10.38 -9.68
C TYR A 364 26.00 11.83 -9.30
N ARG A 365 26.61 12.80 -9.98
CA ARG A 365 26.23 14.19 -9.86
C ARG A 365 24.92 14.41 -10.61
N GLY A 366 23.86 14.80 -9.89
CA GLY A 366 22.57 15.09 -10.51
C GLY A 366 21.65 13.89 -10.77
N LEU A 367 21.96 12.67 -10.27
CA LEU A 367 21.03 11.54 -10.33
C LEU A 367 20.60 11.14 -8.93
N PHE A 368 19.28 11.25 -8.67
CA PHE A 368 18.69 11.03 -7.36
C PHE A 368 17.53 10.04 -7.42
N VAL A 369 17.26 9.38 -6.29
CA VAL A 369 16.00 8.67 -6.02
C VAL A 369 15.34 9.33 -4.80
N MET A 370 14.08 9.75 -4.95
CA MET A 370 13.35 10.49 -3.93
C MET A 370 11.93 9.93 -3.76
N ASP A 371 11.84 8.69 -3.30
CA ASP A 371 10.56 8.01 -3.03
C ASP A 371 10.73 6.86 -2.03
N ALA A 372 9.70 6.03 -1.90
CA ALA A 372 9.65 4.90 -0.98
C ALA A 372 10.73 3.83 -1.22
N SER A 373 11.33 3.78 -2.40
CA SER A 373 12.35 2.77 -2.73
C SER A 373 13.64 2.92 -1.92
N ILE A 374 13.93 4.13 -1.42
CA ILE A 374 15.13 4.38 -0.63
C ILE A 374 15.01 3.96 0.84
N ILE A 375 13.81 3.69 1.32
CA ILE A 375 13.55 3.31 2.72
C ILE A 375 14.05 1.87 2.95
N PRO A 376 14.96 1.64 3.92
CA PRO A 376 15.69 0.38 4.02
C PRO A 376 14.96 -0.76 4.73
N GLY A 377 13.68 -0.64 5.00
CA GLY A 377 12.87 -1.68 5.67
C GLY A 377 11.50 -1.18 6.09
N ALA A 378 10.76 -2.05 6.77
CA ALA A 378 9.43 -1.73 7.27
C ALA A 378 9.45 -0.60 8.30
N LEU A 379 8.50 0.31 8.20
CA LEU A 379 8.26 1.38 9.17
C LEU A 379 7.21 0.99 10.20
N ALA A 380 6.40 -0.03 9.90
CA ALA A 380 5.23 -0.45 10.68
C ALA A 380 4.17 0.66 10.87
N VAL A 381 4.20 1.69 10.04
CA VAL A 381 3.25 2.80 9.98
C VAL A 381 3.07 3.26 8.53
N ASN A 382 2.06 4.07 8.26
CA ASN A 382 1.86 4.67 6.93
C ASN A 382 3.11 5.47 6.51
N PRO A 383 3.74 5.18 5.36
CA PRO A 383 5.08 5.68 5.05
C PRO A 383 5.13 7.12 4.52
N THR A 384 3.98 7.74 4.19
CA THR A 384 3.90 9.02 3.48
C THR A 384 4.71 10.13 4.17
N LEU A 385 4.58 10.30 5.50
CA LEU A 385 5.30 11.36 6.22
C LEU A 385 6.81 11.13 6.19
N THR A 386 7.27 9.90 6.35
CA THR A 386 8.71 9.55 6.27
C THR A 386 9.25 9.83 4.86
N ILE A 387 8.51 9.46 3.82
CA ILE A 387 8.90 9.73 2.43
C ILE A 387 8.99 11.23 2.19
N VAL A 388 7.99 12.00 2.59
CA VAL A 388 7.96 13.46 2.43
C VAL A 388 9.12 14.11 3.18
N ALA A 389 9.37 13.74 4.43
CA ALA A 389 10.46 14.28 5.23
C ALA A 389 11.83 14.02 4.58
N GLN A 390 12.06 12.80 4.08
CA GLN A 390 13.30 12.44 3.39
C GLN A 390 13.44 13.19 2.06
N CYS A 391 12.38 13.31 1.28
CA CYS A 391 12.39 14.06 0.02
C CYS A 391 12.66 15.55 0.24
N LEU A 392 12.04 16.17 1.26
CA LEU A 392 12.28 17.57 1.61
C LEU A 392 13.74 17.79 2.04
N ARG A 393 14.31 16.89 2.84
CA ARG A 393 15.71 16.94 3.24
C ARG A 393 16.64 16.85 2.02
N THR A 394 16.36 15.96 1.07
CA THR A 394 17.16 15.86 -0.17
C THR A 394 17.00 17.13 -1.01
N ALA A 395 15.78 17.65 -1.17
CA ALA A 395 15.51 18.85 -1.97
C ALA A 395 16.24 20.10 -1.47
N GLN A 396 16.54 20.20 -0.17
CA GLN A 396 17.33 21.29 0.39
C GLN A 396 18.81 21.26 -0.05
N ASN A 397 19.28 20.14 -0.61
CA ASN A 397 20.66 19.92 -1.05
C ASN A 397 20.79 19.76 -2.58
N LEU A 398 19.73 20.04 -3.35
CA LEU A 398 19.73 20.12 -4.82
C LEU A 398 20.18 21.51 -5.26
#